data_97e0778a2bab07e29f39eb19b109fd85
#
_entry.id   97e0778a2bab07e29f39eb19b109fd85
#
_cell.length_a   1.000
_cell.length_b   1.000
_cell.length_c   1.000
_cell.angle_alpha   90.00
_cell.angle_beta   90.00
_cell.angle_gamma   90.00
#
_symmetry.space_group_name_H-M   'P 1'
#
loop_
_entity.id
_entity.type
_entity.pdbx_description
1 polymer ?
#
loop_
_entity_poly.entity_id
_entity_poly.type
_entity_poly.pdbx_seq_one_letter_code
_entity_poly.pdbx_strand_id
1 'polypeptide(L)'
;DWLWGGSPEQIKQTIAKGRIGIMAPWGPALGEEGVKNAANYVLSLSGAPHDEERAKRGDAIFHGPPANCFVCHGDKGQGVQGAGPNLTDKVWLWGGSERAIVETITNGRHSQMPAWEGFLDDNKIHILTAYVWGKSHPNGAAKPAAAAVSAPASAPAAASAASAAASQ
;
A
#
# COMPACT_ATOMS: atom_id res chain seq x y z
N ASP A 1 -5.06 2.16 7.21
CA ASP A 1 -5.32 2.98 6.02
C ASP A 1 -5.53 2.15 4.76
N TRP A 2 -6.50 2.58 3.95
CA TRP A 2 -6.84 1.89 2.71
C TRP A 2 -6.60 2.80 1.50
N LEU A 3 -5.34 3.11 1.21
CA LEU A 3 -4.98 3.97 0.07
C LEU A 3 -5.63 3.54 -1.25
N TRP A 4 -5.79 2.24 -1.47
CA TRP A 4 -6.39 1.67 -2.68
C TRP A 4 -7.86 1.25 -2.50
N GLY A 5 -8.47 1.64 -1.35
CA GLY A 5 -9.82 1.27 -0.97
C GLY A 5 -9.89 -0.03 -0.17
N GLY A 6 -10.84 -0.07 0.77
CA GLY A 6 -11.00 -1.14 1.77
C GLY A 6 -12.24 -2.02 1.58
N SER A 7 -13.01 -1.85 0.48
CA SER A 7 -14.10 -2.78 0.19
C SER A 7 -13.56 -4.16 -0.24
N PRO A 8 -14.34 -5.23 -0.06
CA PRO A 8 -13.93 -6.56 -0.53
C PRO A 8 -13.50 -6.59 -1.99
N GLU A 9 -14.21 -5.86 -2.87
CA GLU A 9 -13.92 -5.78 -4.31
C GLU A 9 -12.58 -5.08 -4.57
N GLN A 10 -12.30 -3.98 -3.85
CA GLN A 10 -11.05 -3.22 -3.97
C GLN A 10 -9.87 -4.02 -3.43
N ILE A 11 -10.06 -4.76 -2.34
CA ILE A 11 -9.05 -5.68 -1.79
C ILE A 11 -8.78 -6.82 -2.78
N LYS A 12 -9.83 -7.44 -3.34
CA LYS A 12 -9.71 -8.47 -4.37
C LYS A 12 -8.92 -7.96 -5.57
N GLN A 13 -9.27 -6.78 -6.07
CA GLN A 13 -8.56 -6.14 -7.18
C GLN A 13 -7.09 -5.88 -6.82
N THR A 14 -6.81 -5.44 -5.60
CA THR A 14 -5.44 -5.18 -5.14
C THR A 14 -4.61 -6.46 -5.11
N ILE A 15 -5.17 -7.58 -4.64
CA ILE A 15 -4.48 -8.87 -4.64
C ILE A 15 -4.30 -9.38 -6.08
N ALA A 16 -5.36 -9.36 -6.89
CA ALA A 16 -5.33 -9.91 -8.24
C ALA A 16 -4.34 -9.15 -9.15
N LYS A 17 -4.46 -7.83 -9.21
CA LYS A 17 -3.74 -6.96 -10.16
C LYS A 17 -2.45 -6.36 -9.61
N GLY A 18 -2.20 -6.47 -8.30
CA GLY A 18 -1.11 -5.78 -7.65
C GLY A 18 -1.32 -4.26 -7.57
N ARG A 19 -0.33 -3.57 -7.02
CA ARG A 19 -0.33 -2.11 -6.92
C ARG A 19 1.09 -1.57 -7.04
N ILE A 20 1.20 -0.38 -7.57
CA ILE A 20 2.45 0.40 -7.57
C ILE A 20 2.14 1.75 -6.94
N GLY A 21 2.90 2.10 -5.90
CA GLY A 21 2.86 3.41 -5.27
C GLY A 21 4.18 4.12 -5.49
N ILE A 22 4.14 5.34 -6.01
CA ILE A 22 5.32 6.15 -6.27
C ILE A 22 5.12 7.54 -5.67
N MET A 23 6.09 7.98 -4.88
CA MET A 23 6.26 9.36 -4.45
C MET A 23 7.60 9.85 -5.02
N ALA A 24 7.58 10.93 -5.76
CA ALA A 24 8.78 11.52 -6.34
C ALA A 24 9.76 12.02 -5.26
N PRO A 25 11.08 12.00 -5.52
CA PRO A 25 12.07 12.62 -4.65
C PRO A 25 12.03 14.14 -4.81
N TRP A 26 11.78 14.85 -3.73
CA TRP A 26 11.70 16.31 -3.71
C TRP A 26 12.96 16.99 -3.16
N GLY A 27 13.91 16.22 -2.64
CA GLY A 27 15.18 16.76 -2.12
C GLY A 27 15.90 17.70 -3.08
N PRO A 28 16.12 17.30 -4.35
CA PRO A 28 16.81 18.16 -5.32
C PRO A 28 16.10 19.47 -5.63
N ALA A 29 14.77 19.48 -5.61
CA ALA A 29 13.98 20.67 -5.97
C ALA A 29 13.74 21.61 -4.78
N LEU A 30 13.61 21.07 -3.56
CA LEU A 30 13.29 21.84 -2.36
C LEU A 30 14.53 22.24 -1.54
N GLY A 31 15.64 21.50 -1.70
CA GLY A 31 16.80 21.63 -0.84
C GLY A 31 16.51 21.20 0.60
N GLU A 32 17.54 21.15 1.43
CA GLU A 32 17.45 20.66 2.80
C GLU A 32 16.44 21.45 3.65
N GLU A 33 16.47 22.78 3.57
CA GLU A 33 15.56 23.63 4.35
C GLU A 33 14.11 23.52 3.88
N GLY A 34 13.86 23.46 2.58
CA GLY A 34 12.51 23.26 2.03
C GLY A 34 11.93 21.92 2.46
N VAL A 35 12.73 20.85 2.43
CA VAL A 35 12.30 19.53 2.89
C VAL A 35 11.96 19.53 4.38
N LYS A 36 12.80 20.18 5.24
CA LYS A 36 12.52 20.29 6.67
C LYS A 36 11.23 21.09 6.95
N ASN A 37 11.01 22.16 6.19
CA ASN A 37 9.79 22.95 6.31
C ASN A 37 8.56 22.11 5.91
N ALA A 38 8.58 21.43 4.78
CA ALA A 38 7.51 20.54 4.35
C ALA A 38 7.25 19.39 5.36
N ALA A 39 8.30 18.81 5.92
CA ALA A 39 8.19 17.76 6.94
C ALA A 39 7.51 18.27 8.22
N ASN A 40 7.83 19.48 8.67
CA ASN A 40 7.18 20.07 9.85
C ASN A 40 5.71 20.41 9.58
N TYR A 41 5.35 20.82 8.37
CA TYR A 41 3.94 20.95 8.01
C TYR A 41 3.21 19.61 8.04
N VAL A 42 3.80 18.55 7.50
CA VAL A 42 3.22 17.19 7.56
C VAL A 42 3.05 16.72 9.01
N LEU A 43 4.01 16.99 9.90
CA LEU A 43 3.88 16.70 11.33
C LEU A 43 2.72 17.47 11.95
N SER A 44 2.53 18.76 11.60
CA SER A 44 1.42 19.57 12.09
C SER A 44 0.05 19.00 11.70
N LEU A 45 -0.07 18.47 10.48
CA LEU A 45 -1.31 17.83 10.00
C LEU A 45 -1.73 16.65 10.86
N SER A 46 -0.77 15.85 11.34
CA SER A 46 -1.03 14.68 12.20
C SER A 46 -1.15 15.04 13.70
N GLY A 47 -0.99 16.31 14.06
CA GLY A 47 -0.95 16.78 15.45
C GLY A 47 0.28 16.32 16.21
N ALA A 48 1.36 15.95 15.53
CA ALA A 48 2.63 15.60 16.14
C ALA A 48 3.42 16.86 16.56
N PRO A 49 4.35 16.76 17.52
CA PRO A 49 5.26 17.87 17.86
C PRO A 49 6.04 18.32 16.61
N HIS A 50 6.09 19.63 16.38
CA HIS A 50 6.71 20.23 15.22
C HIS A 50 7.17 21.66 15.50
N ASP A 51 8.00 22.22 14.63
CA ASP A 51 8.37 23.64 14.62
C ASP A 51 7.30 24.44 13.86
N GLU A 52 6.60 25.33 14.57
CA GLU A 52 5.49 26.12 14.00
C GLU A 52 5.94 27.03 12.86
N GLU A 53 7.12 27.66 12.95
CA GLU A 53 7.62 28.55 11.91
C GLU A 53 8.03 27.78 10.65
N ARG A 54 8.59 26.57 10.84
CA ARG A 54 8.83 25.65 9.72
C ARG A 54 7.52 25.17 9.10
N ALA A 55 6.54 24.81 9.92
CA ALA A 55 5.24 24.35 9.44
C ALA A 55 4.52 25.43 8.60
N LYS A 56 4.55 26.70 9.00
CA LYS A 56 4.00 27.82 8.21
C LYS A 56 4.68 27.95 6.84
N ARG A 57 6.01 27.81 6.78
CA ARG A 57 6.74 27.81 5.51
C ARG A 57 6.47 26.54 4.70
N GLY A 58 6.27 25.42 5.37
CA GLY A 58 5.95 24.14 4.78
C GLY A 58 4.56 24.11 4.13
N ASP A 59 3.60 24.82 4.69
CA ASP A 59 2.25 24.97 4.13
C ASP A 59 2.33 25.54 2.71
N ALA A 60 3.09 26.61 2.49
CA ALA A 60 3.29 27.18 1.18
C ALA A 60 3.94 26.21 0.16
N ILE A 61 4.85 25.36 0.65
CA ILE A 61 5.47 24.31 -0.19
C ILE A 61 4.45 23.20 -0.52
N PHE A 62 3.63 22.83 0.44
CA PHE A 62 2.63 21.78 0.29
C PHE A 62 1.58 22.14 -0.77
N HIS A 63 1.17 23.41 -0.79
CA HIS A 63 0.15 23.93 -1.70
C HIS A 63 0.69 24.63 -2.95
N GLY A 64 2.01 24.76 -3.07
CA GLY A 64 2.63 25.50 -4.17
C GLY A 64 3.73 24.76 -4.92
N PRO A 65 4.18 25.35 -6.03
CA PRO A 65 5.29 24.79 -6.80
C PRO A 65 6.60 24.82 -5.99
N PRO A 66 7.55 23.90 -6.28
CA PRO A 66 7.45 22.90 -7.34
C PRO A 66 6.72 21.61 -6.92
N ALA A 67 6.47 21.39 -5.61
CA ALA A 67 6.09 20.07 -5.08
C ALA A 67 4.60 19.78 -5.23
N ASN A 68 3.72 20.78 -4.96
CA ASN A 68 2.26 20.61 -5.03
C ASN A 68 1.77 19.33 -4.35
N CYS A 69 2.20 19.08 -3.11
CA CYS A 69 1.95 17.83 -2.37
C CYS A 69 0.44 17.53 -2.23
N PHE A 70 -0.37 18.60 -2.13
CA PHE A 70 -1.83 18.52 -2.01
C PHE A 70 -2.49 17.76 -3.17
N VAL A 71 -1.91 17.74 -4.36
CA VAL A 71 -2.47 17.02 -5.53
C VAL A 71 -2.63 15.53 -5.24
N CYS A 72 -1.67 14.93 -4.53
CA CYS A 72 -1.70 13.53 -4.16
C CYS A 72 -2.24 13.31 -2.73
N HIS A 73 -1.95 14.23 -1.80
CA HIS A 73 -2.31 14.04 -0.40
C HIS A 73 -3.60 14.75 0.01
N GLY A 74 -4.24 15.48 -0.90
CA GLY A 74 -5.43 16.28 -0.63
C GLY A 74 -5.10 17.63 0.00
N ASP A 75 -5.97 18.59 -0.19
CA ASP A 75 -5.79 19.97 0.26
C ASP A 75 -5.54 20.12 1.76
N LYS A 76 -6.12 19.24 2.57
CA LYS A 76 -5.92 19.18 4.02
C LYS A 76 -5.04 17.99 4.47
N GLY A 77 -4.32 17.37 3.56
CA GLY A 77 -3.53 16.18 3.83
C GLY A 77 -4.34 14.91 4.12
N GLN A 78 -5.65 14.92 3.85
CA GLN A 78 -6.57 13.81 4.13
C GLN A 78 -6.37 12.57 3.24
N GLY A 79 -5.45 12.65 2.28
CA GLY A 79 -5.20 11.62 1.28
C GLY A 79 -6.16 11.70 0.08
N VAL A 80 -5.72 11.11 -1.01
CA VAL A 80 -6.53 10.90 -2.23
C VAL A 80 -6.41 9.44 -2.61
N GLN A 81 -7.55 8.74 -2.69
CA GLN A 81 -7.56 7.31 -2.99
C GLN A 81 -6.82 7.01 -4.29
N GLY A 82 -5.87 6.09 -4.21
CA GLY A 82 -5.05 5.69 -5.35
C GLY A 82 -3.91 6.65 -5.72
N ALA A 83 -3.77 7.78 -5.03
CA ALA A 83 -2.72 8.76 -5.30
C ALA A 83 -1.75 8.92 -4.12
N GLY A 84 -2.21 9.37 -2.97
CA GLY A 84 -1.37 9.58 -1.81
C GLY A 84 -2.08 9.26 -0.48
N PRO A 85 -1.35 8.76 0.53
CA PRO A 85 -1.95 8.41 1.82
C PRO A 85 -2.40 9.65 2.60
N ASN A 86 -3.30 9.41 3.56
CA ASN A 86 -3.69 10.38 4.58
C ASN A 86 -2.47 10.73 5.45
N LEU A 87 -2.26 12.01 5.67
CA LEU A 87 -1.18 12.56 6.50
C LEU A 87 -1.70 13.15 7.82
N THR A 88 -3.02 13.11 8.05
CA THR A 88 -3.65 13.70 9.23
C THR A 88 -3.82 12.73 10.38
N ASP A 89 -3.57 11.44 10.15
CA ASP A 89 -3.67 10.40 11.17
C ASP A 89 -2.30 10.00 11.74
N LYS A 90 -2.26 8.91 12.49
CA LYS A 90 -1.03 8.40 13.13
C LYS A 90 -0.52 7.09 12.50
N VAL A 91 -1.04 6.74 11.30
CA VAL A 91 -0.67 5.52 10.59
C VAL A 91 0.42 5.84 9.57
N TRP A 92 1.64 5.42 9.85
CA TRP A 92 2.83 5.74 9.07
C TRP A 92 3.50 4.50 8.52
N LEU A 93 3.40 4.26 7.22
CA LEU A 93 4.03 3.11 6.57
C LEU A 93 5.57 3.14 6.66
N TRP A 94 6.16 4.34 6.57
CA TRP A 94 7.63 4.55 6.56
C TRP A 94 8.15 5.22 7.83
N GLY A 95 7.29 5.36 8.84
CA GLY A 95 7.59 6.05 10.09
C GLY A 95 7.17 7.51 10.11
N GLY A 96 6.64 7.95 11.27
CA GLY A 96 6.09 9.30 11.51
C GLY A 96 7.03 10.24 12.26
N SER A 97 8.31 9.88 12.46
CA SER A 97 9.27 10.81 13.04
C SER A 97 9.70 11.86 12.01
N GLU A 98 10.11 13.05 12.46
CA GLU A 98 10.61 14.09 11.57
C GLU A 98 11.69 13.58 10.62
N ARG A 99 12.65 12.82 11.14
CA ARG A 99 13.71 12.21 10.35
C ARG A 99 13.17 11.29 9.24
N ALA A 100 12.18 10.44 9.56
CA ALA A 100 11.61 9.50 8.59
C ALA A 100 10.80 10.23 7.51
N ILE A 101 10.10 11.32 7.88
CA ILE A 101 9.36 12.15 6.94
C ILE A 101 10.33 12.94 6.04
N VAL A 102 11.37 13.54 6.61
CA VAL A 102 12.45 14.21 5.85
C VAL A 102 13.08 13.24 4.85
N GLU A 103 13.43 12.02 5.27
CA GLU A 103 13.98 10.99 4.37
C GLU A 103 13.00 10.63 3.25
N THR A 104 11.71 10.50 3.59
CA THR A 104 10.65 10.18 2.62
C THR A 104 10.49 11.28 1.58
N ILE A 105 10.46 12.55 2.00
CA ILE A 105 10.34 13.71 1.09
C ILE A 105 11.61 13.85 0.24
N THR A 106 12.77 13.69 0.85
CA THR A 106 14.08 13.86 0.15
C THR A 106 14.24 12.85 -0.98
N ASN A 107 14.03 11.56 -0.66
CA ASN A 107 14.38 10.45 -1.55
C ASN A 107 13.18 9.90 -2.33
N GLY A 108 11.97 10.33 -1.99
CA GLY A 108 10.75 9.71 -2.49
C GLY A 108 10.54 8.29 -1.95
N ARG A 109 9.52 7.63 -2.46
CA ARG A 109 9.22 6.22 -2.13
C ARG A 109 8.74 5.48 -3.37
N HIS A 110 9.14 4.24 -3.47
CA HIS A 110 8.65 3.30 -4.47
C HIS A 110 8.23 2.02 -3.77
N SER A 111 6.97 1.65 -3.92
CA SER A 111 6.37 0.43 -3.34
C SER A 111 5.71 -0.36 -4.44
N GLN A 112 5.92 -1.66 -4.44
CA GLN A 112 5.28 -2.56 -5.40
C GLN A 112 4.71 -3.79 -4.69
N MET A 113 3.45 -4.07 -4.96
CA MET A 113 2.80 -5.35 -4.70
C MET A 113 2.58 -6.03 -6.04
N PRO A 114 3.15 -7.20 -6.29
CA PRO A 114 2.96 -7.90 -7.56
C PRO A 114 1.51 -8.37 -7.75
N ALA A 115 1.11 -8.57 -8.99
CA ALA A 115 -0.16 -9.20 -9.33
C ALA A 115 -0.10 -10.71 -9.02
N TRP A 116 -1.15 -11.24 -8.39
CA TRP A 116 -1.22 -12.65 -8.00
C TRP A 116 -2.15 -13.49 -8.88
N GLU A 117 -2.94 -12.88 -9.80
CA GLU A 117 -3.85 -13.60 -10.69
C GLU A 117 -3.12 -14.53 -11.66
N GLY A 118 -2.00 -14.65 -11.90
CA GLY A 118 -1.26 -15.64 -12.68
C GLY A 118 -0.72 -16.81 -11.85
N PHE A 119 -0.70 -16.65 -10.52
CA PHE A 119 -0.12 -17.61 -9.58
C PHE A 119 -1.17 -18.26 -8.69
N LEU A 120 -2.24 -17.53 -8.38
CA LEU A 120 -3.34 -17.98 -7.55
C LEU A 120 -4.62 -18.04 -8.39
N ASP A 121 -5.40 -19.11 -8.22
CA ASP A 121 -6.75 -19.20 -8.79
C ASP A 121 -7.71 -18.22 -8.09
N ASP A 122 -8.84 -17.93 -8.71
CA ASP A 122 -9.82 -16.96 -8.21
C ASP A 122 -10.37 -17.32 -6.83
N ASN A 123 -10.50 -18.60 -6.50
CA ASN A 123 -10.97 -19.05 -5.19
C ASN A 123 -9.98 -18.70 -4.09
N LYS A 124 -8.67 -18.90 -4.32
CA LYS A 124 -7.62 -18.52 -3.37
C LYS A 124 -7.57 -17.01 -3.17
N ILE A 125 -7.67 -16.23 -4.26
CA ILE A 125 -7.74 -14.76 -4.18
C ILE A 125 -8.97 -14.34 -3.37
N HIS A 126 -10.12 -14.98 -3.59
CA HIS A 126 -11.34 -14.71 -2.83
C HIS A 126 -11.18 -14.99 -1.33
N ILE A 127 -10.59 -16.12 -0.96
CA ILE A 127 -10.32 -16.47 0.43
C ILE A 127 -9.36 -15.47 1.08
N LEU A 128 -8.29 -15.09 0.39
CA LEU A 128 -7.36 -14.06 0.86
C LEU A 128 -8.04 -12.72 1.04
N THR A 129 -8.91 -12.33 0.12
CA THR A 129 -9.72 -11.11 0.22
C THR A 129 -10.56 -11.12 1.48
N ALA A 130 -11.30 -12.21 1.74
CA ALA A 130 -12.13 -12.36 2.92
C ALA A 130 -11.30 -12.32 4.21
N TYR A 131 -10.12 -12.95 4.22
CA TYR A 131 -9.21 -12.93 5.36
C TYR A 131 -8.71 -11.51 5.66
N VAL A 132 -8.23 -10.78 4.64
CA VAL A 132 -7.71 -9.41 4.80
C VAL A 132 -8.83 -8.46 5.25
N TRP A 133 -10.00 -8.55 4.62
CA TRP A 133 -11.17 -7.76 5.00
C TRP A 133 -11.60 -8.04 6.45
N GLY A 134 -11.64 -9.31 6.85
CA GLY A 134 -11.98 -9.72 8.21
C GLY A 134 -10.99 -9.20 9.27
N LYS A 135 -9.72 -9.03 8.95
CA LYS A 135 -8.73 -8.44 9.86
C LYS A 135 -9.02 -6.97 10.18
N SER A 136 -9.56 -6.21 9.23
CA SER A 136 -9.93 -4.81 9.43
C SER A 136 -11.36 -4.62 9.96
N HIS A 137 -12.16 -5.70 9.97
CA HIS A 137 -13.56 -5.70 10.44
C HIS A 137 -13.82 -6.81 11.46
N PRO A 138 -13.14 -6.80 12.62
CA PRO A 138 -13.21 -7.92 13.59
C PRO A 138 -14.62 -8.18 14.13
N ASN A 139 -15.48 -7.16 14.13
CA ASN A 139 -16.89 -7.25 14.59
C ASN A 139 -17.89 -7.47 13.46
N GLY A 140 -17.46 -7.41 12.20
CA GLY A 140 -18.31 -7.55 11.00
C GLY A 140 -18.04 -8.81 10.18
N ALA A 141 -16.99 -9.55 10.49
CA ALA A 141 -16.73 -10.83 9.88
C ALA A 141 -17.73 -11.85 10.42
N ALA A 142 -18.84 -12.09 9.69
CA ALA A 142 -19.58 -13.33 9.90
C ALA A 142 -18.57 -14.47 9.90
N LYS A 143 -18.52 -15.25 11.00
CA LYS A 143 -17.69 -16.45 11.11
C LYS A 143 -17.86 -17.22 9.79
N PRO A 144 -16.81 -17.46 9.01
CA PRO A 144 -16.97 -18.20 7.76
C PRO A 144 -17.60 -19.54 8.13
N ALA A 145 -18.78 -19.82 7.56
CA ALA A 145 -19.32 -21.16 7.60
C ALA A 145 -18.21 -22.06 7.05
N ALA A 146 -17.76 -23.01 7.84
CA ALA A 146 -16.78 -23.98 7.43
C ALA A 146 -17.32 -24.66 6.15
N ALA A 147 -16.88 -24.17 5.01
CA ALA A 147 -17.12 -24.84 3.75
C ALA A 147 -16.41 -26.18 3.88
N ALA A 148 -17.17 -27.24 3.97
CA ALA A 148 -16.65 -28.60 3.93
C ALA A 148 -15.86 -28.73 2.65
N VAL A 149 -14.53 -28.72 2.77
CA VAL A 149 -13.64 -29.01 1.66
C VAL A 149 -13.78 -30.51 1.45
N SER A 150 -14.65 -30.89 0.51
CA SER A 150 -14.64 -32.25 -0.02
C SER A 150 -13.27 -32.44 -0.68
N ALA A 151 -12.44 -33.29 -0.08
CA ALA A 151 -11.16 -33.66 -0.67
C ALA A 151 -11.38 -34.19 -2.09
N PRO A 152 -10.58 -33.79 -3.08
CA PRO A 152 -10.65 -34.36 -4.39
C PRO A 152 -10.28 -35.85 -4.29
N ALA A 153 -11.14 -36.69 -4.88
CA ALA A 153 -10.90 -38.13 -4.98
C ALA A 153 -9.52 -38.36 -5.64
N SER A 154 -8.77 -39.27 -5.00
CA SER A 154 -7.45 -39.71 -5.46
C SER A 154 -7.41 -40.02 -6.95
N ALA A 155 -6.49 -39.35 -7.66
CA ALA A 155 -6.18 -39.70 -9.05
C ALA A 155 -5.58 -41.11 -9.13
N PRO A 156 -5.93 -41.92 -10.15
CA PRO A 156 -5.34 -43.24 -10.33
C PRO A 156 -3.86 -43.13 -10.71
N ALA A 157 -3.05 -43.96 -10.09
CA ALA A 157 -1.64 -44.09 -10.36
C ALA A 157 -1.41 -44.48 -11.86
N ALA A 158 -0.67 -43.66 -12.56
CA ALA A 158 -0.18 -43.98 -13.89
C ALA A 158 0.91 -45.05 -13.79
N ALA A 159 0.63 -46.18 -14.36
CA ALA A 159 1.56 -47.34 -14.44
C ALA A 159 2.78 -46.97 -15.29
N SER A 160 3.93 -47.30 -14.75
CA SER A 160 5.23 -47.38 -15.40
C SER A 160 5.17 -48.34 -16.61
N ALA A 161 5.53 -47.87 -17.80
CA ALA A 161 5.97 -48.76 -18.88
C ALA A 161 7.38 -48.31 -19.29
N ALA A 162 8.34 -49.02 -18.75
CA ALA A 162 9.69 -49.10 -19.30
C ALA A 162 9.61 -49.99 -20.55
N SER A 163 10.14 -49.56 -21.66
CA SER A 163 10.55 -50.43 -22.74
C SER A 163 11.82 -49.91 -23.39
N ALA A 164 12.84 -50.72 -23.23
CA ALA A 164 14.09 -50.65 -23.91
C ALA A 164 13.94 -51.02 -25.39
N ALA A 165 14.67 -50.37 -26.26
CA ALA A 165 15.16 -50.95 -27.48
C ALA A 165 16.44 -50.25 -27.94
N ALA A 166 17.39 -51.08 -28.10
CA ALA A 166 18.74 -50.89 -28.55
C ALA A 166 18.82 -50.84 -30.09
N SER A 167 19.95 -50.33 -30.59
CA SER A 167 20.67 -50.66 -31.82
C SER A 167 20.06 -50.26 -33.17
N GLN A 168 20.62 -49.37 -33.86
CA GLN A 168 21.64 -49.51 -34.91
C GLN A 168 22.22 -48.11 -35.23
#